data_99f580956ecbb65b969fecf44218aeef
#
_entry.id   99f580956ecbb65b969fecf44218aeef
#
_cell.length_a   1.000
_cell.length_b   1.000
_cell.length_c   1.000
_cell.angle_alpha   90.00
_cell.angle_beta   90.00
_cell.angle_gamma   90.00
#
_symmetry.space_group_name_H-M   'P 1'
#
loop_
_entity.id
_entity.type
_entity.pdbx_description
1 polymer ?
#
loop_
_entity_poly.entity_id
_entity_poly.type
_entity_poly.pdbx_seq_one_letter_code
_entity_poly.pdbx_strand_id
1 'polypeptide(L)'
;MRKRGMLVAVAAMAMAMSVNAQKAYEGTKFFDNWYVGLNGGGITPTSHSASWKNMRGTVGVELGKQVTPVLGISFQGLTAVNTCMSRTAFDALSLTANGKINLNNLFWGYNGAPRLFEVEAVAGIGWGHDFMNSGYGWDNSYVTSRFGASFNFNLGEEKAWSVNFKPAVVYRMDGKFAQQLNVNKSAIELLAGVTYHFKGSNGKRYMTIQRPYDAAEVAMLNDKVN
;
A
#
# COMPACT_ATOMS: atom_id res chain seq x y z
N MET A 1 5.79 -27.60 7.30
CA MET A 1 5.36 -26.87 6.09
C MET A 1 5.50 -25.34 6.20
N ARG A 2 5.39 -24.70 7.37
CA ARG A 2 5.47 -23.23 7.58
C ARG A 2 6.81 -22.58 7.17
N LYS A 3 7.95 -23.22 7.46
CA LYS A 3 9.29 -22.69 7.11
C LYS A 3 9.54 -22.59 5.60
N ARG A 4 8.92 -23.45 4.80
CA ARG A 4 9.08 -23.45 3.34
C ARG A 4 8.35 -22.29 2.67
N GLY A 5 7.17 -21.89 3.14
CA GLY A 5 6.42 -20.75 2.61
C GLY A 5 7.12 -19.40 2.85
N MET A 6 7.72 -19.24 4.04
CA MET A 6 8.48 -18.03 4.37
C MET A 6 9.78 -17.93 3.53
N LEU A 7 10.47 -19.05 3.30
CA LEU A 7 11.64 -19.11 2.41
C LEU A 7 11.29 -18.76 0.96
N VAL A 8 10.15 -19.23 0.46
CA VAL A 8 9.67 -18.91 -0.91
C VAL A 8 9.34 -17.42 -1.02
N ALA A 9 8.70 -16.81 -0.02
CA ALA A 9 8.40 -15.38 -0.03
C ALA A 9 9.68 -14.52 0.01
N VAL A 10 10.66 -14.90 0.84
CA VAL A 10 11.96 -14.22 0.91
C VAL A 10 12.75 -14.40 -0.39
N ALA A 11 12.73 -15.59 -0.99
CA ALA A 11 13.38 -15.85 -2.28
C ALA A 11 12.71 -15.07 -3.42
N ALA A 12 11.38 -14.95 -3.44
CA ALA A 12 10.66 -14.14 -4.42
C ALA A 12 10.98 -12.65 -4.28
N MET A 13 11.10 -12.13 -3.05
CA MET A 13 11.55 -10.76 -2.80
C MET A 13 13.01 -10.55 -3.25
N ALA A 14 13.91 -11.49 -2.98
CA ALA A 14 15.30 -11.40 -3.40
C ALA A 14 15.45 -11.46 -4.93
N MET A 15 14.64 -12.27 -5.62
CA MET A 15 14.61 -12.31 -7.09
C MET A 15 14.05 -11.01 -7.68
N ALA A 16 13.01 -10.40 -7.08
CA ALA A 16 12.48 -9.13 -7.52
C ALA A 16 13.49 -7.98 -7.37
N MET A 17 14.41 -8.06 -6.41
CA MET A 17 15.51 -7.11 -6.25
C MET A 17 16.61 -7.31 -7.30
N SER A 18 16.90 -8.55 -7.69
CA SER A 18 17.97 -8.86 -8.65
C SER A 18 17.65 -8.46 -10.10
N VAL A 19 16.37 -8.56 -10.51
CA VAL A 19 15.93 -8.17 -11.86
C VAL A 19 16.08 -6.65 -12.10
N ASN A 20 15.99 -5.83 -11.05
CA ASN A 20 16.14 -4.39 -11.15
C ASN A 20 17.58 -3.88 -10.91
N ALA A 21 18.50 -4.74 -10.51
CA ALA A 21 19.89 -4.37 -10.19
C ALA A 21 20.72 -3.92 -11.42
N GLN A 22 20.22 -4.15 -12.65
CA GLN A 22 20.93 -3.77 -13.88
C GLN A 22 20.59 -2.36 -14.40
N LYS A 23 19.57 -1.70 -13.84
CA LYS A 23 19.20 -0.34 -14.26
C LYS A 23 19.46 0.64 -13.12
N ALA A 24 20.27 1.67 -13.40
CA ALA A 24 20.41 2.78 -12.46
C ALA A 24 19.17 3.67 -12.52
N TYR A 25 18.67 4.08 -11.36
CA TYR A 25 17.49 4.94 -11.23
C TYR A 25 17.86 6.28 -10.61
N GLU A 26 17.25 7.35 -11.10
CA GLU A 26 17.26 8.67 -10.48
C GLU A 26 16.02 8.87 -9.61
N GLY A 27 16.09 9.81 -8.66
CA GLY A 27 14.98 10.06 -7.74
C GLY A 27 14.86 8.96 -6.68
N THR A 28 15.98 8.48 -6.14
CA THR A 28 16.03 7.40 -5.13
C THR A 28 16.43 7.87 -3.75
N LYS A 29 16.54 9.20 -3.52
CA LYS A 29 16.89 9.75 -2.21
C LYS A 29 15.81 9.47 -1.17
N PHE A 30 16.14 9.63 0.11
CA PHE A 30 15.21 9.31 1.21
C PHE A 30 13.88 10.05 1.11
N PHE A 31 13.88 11.31 0.72
CA PHE A 31 12.66 12.12 0.59
C PHE A 31 11.95 11.99 -0.76
N ASP A 32 12.47 11.20 -1.69
CA ASP A 32 11.84 10.98 -2.99
C ASP A 32 10.76 9.91 -2.90
N ASN A 33 9.78 10.00 -3.82
CA ASN A 33 8.70 9.02 -4.04
C ASN A 33 7.80 8.78 -2.83
N TRP A 34 7.67 9.76 -1.97
CA TRP A 34 6.64 9.77 -0.95
C TRP A 34 5.30 10.13 -1.54
N TYR A 35 4.26 9.61 -0.93
CA TYR A 35 2.87 9.94 -1.30
C TYR A 35 1.98 9.98 -0.06
N VAL A 36 0.89 10.72 -0.16
CA VAL A 36 -0.18 10.75 0.83
C VAL A 36 -1.49 10.40 0.15
N GLY A 37 -2.30 9.58 0.79
CA GLY A 37 -3.61 9.15 0.28
C GLY A 37 -4.71 9.38 1.29
N LEU A 38 -5.89 9.70 0.77
CA LEU A 38 -7.15 9.68 1.50
C LEU A 38 -7.97 8.49 1.02
N ASN A 39 -8.47 7.70 1.95
CA ASN A 39 -9.23 6.48 1.68
C ASN A 39 -10.60 6.56 2.35
N GLY A 40 -11.60 6.04 1.66
CA GLY A 40 -12.95 5.85 2.20
C GLY A 40 -13.56 4.58 1.65
N GLY A 41 -14.45 3.97 2.41
CA GLY A 41 -15.09 2.72 1.97
C GLY A 41 -15.82 2.04 3.09
N GLY A 42 -15.73 0.72 3.16
CA GLY A 42 -16.38 -0.06 4.18
C GLY A 42 -15.64 -1.32 4.57
N ILE A 43 -15.88 -1.75 5.78
CA ILE A 43 -15.40 -3.01 6.34
C ILE A 43 -16.58 -3.86 6.80
N THR A 44 -16.54 -5.16 6.52
CA THR A 44 -17.59 -6.10 6.92
C THR A 44 -16.99 -7.43 7.35
N PRO A 45 -17.51 -8.06 8.42
CA PRO A 45 -17.09 -9.41 8.80
C PRO A 45 -17.30 -10.43 7.67
N THR A 46 -16.39 -11.39 7.55
CA THR A 46 -16.45 -12.42 6.50
C THR A 46 -17.49 -13.51 6.83
N SER A 47 -17.77 -13.76 8.12
CA SER A 47 -18.67 -14.80 8.58
C SER A 47 -19.58 -14.33 9.71
N HIS A 48 -20.64 -15.09 9.95
CA HIS A 48 -21.65 -14.89 11.01
C HIS A 48 -22.41 -13.56 10.93
N SER A 49 -22.45 -12.92 9.76
CA SER A 49 -23.09 -11.63 9.57
C SER A 49 -23.55 -11.49 8.12
N ALA A 50 -24.66 -10.76 7.91
CA ALA A 50 -25.07 -10.36 6.59
C ALA A 50 -24.12 -9.27 6.07
N SER A 51 -23.16 -9.66 5.22
CA SER A 51 -21.99 -8.87 4.83
C SER A 51 -22.34 -7.44 4.40
N TRP A 52 -23.27 -7.26 3.49
CA TRP A 52 -23.64 -5.92 3.00
C TRP A 52 -24.46 -5.11 4.00
N LYS A 53 -25.34 -5.77 4.76
CA LYS A 53 -26.21 -5.10 5.75
C LYS A 53 -25.41 -4.57 6.95
N ASN A 54 -24.31 -5.26 7.29
CA ASN A 54 -23.48 -4.93 8.45
C ASN A 54 -22.14 -4.29 8.06
N MET A 55 -22.04 -3.81 6.81
CA MET A 55 -20.88 -3.05 6.38
C MET A 55 -20.80 -1.72 7.13
N ARG A 56 -19.65 -1.45 7.75
CA ARG A 56 -19.36 -0.20 8.43
C ARG A 56 -18.58 0.73 7.52
N GLY A 57 -19.01 1.99 7.46
CA GLY A 57 -18.25 3.04 6.80
C GLY A 57 -16.88 3.22 7.45
N THR A 58 -15.85 3.35 6.65
CA THR A 58 -14.46 3.49 7.11
C THR A 58 -13.79 4.58 6.31
N VAL A 59 -13.08 5.46 7.00
CA VAL A 59 -12.29 6.54 6.40
C VAL A 59 -10.90 6.55 7.00
N GLY A 60 -9.93 7.06 6.26
CA GLY A 60 -8.59 7.18 6.79
C GLY A 60 -7.58 7.75 5.83
N VAL A 61 -6.34 7.76 6.30
CA VAL A 61 -5.19 8.33 5.62
C VAL A 61 -4.12 7.27 5.41
N GLU A 62 -3.35 7.44 4.37
CA GLU A 62 -2.19 6.60 4.07
C GLU A 62 -1.01 7.50 3.76
N LEU A 63 0.15 7.22 4.37
CA LEU A 63 1.43 7.78 4.02
C LEU A 63 2.32 6.66 3.53
N GLY A 64 2.89 6.79 2.34
CA GLY A 64 3.73 5.73 1.80
C GLY A 64 4.89 6.26 1.00
N LYS A 65 5.78 5.32 0.67
CA LYS A 65 6.98 5.56 -0.11
C LYS A 65 7.22 4.41 -1.07
N GLN A 66 7.48 4.73 -2.31
CA GLN A 66 8.03 3.78 -3.26
C GLN A 66 9.53 3.68 -3.05
N VAL A 67 10.00 2.52 -2.61
CA VAL A 67 11.42 2.27 -2.29
C VAL A 67 12.21 1.89 -3.55
N THR A 68 11.61 1.05 -4.39
CA THR A 68 12.10 0.71 -5.73
C THR A 68 10.92 0.75 -6.70
N PRO A 69 11.12 0.69 -8.01
CA PRO A 69 9.98 0.62 -8.94
C PRO A 69 9.03 -0.57 -8.70
N VAL A 70 9.49 -1.61 -8.00
CA VAL A 70 8.71 -2.81 -7.69
C VAL A 70 8.21 -2.80 -6.24
N LEU A 71 9.01 -2.29 -5.29
CA LEU A 71 8.72 -2.40 -3.86
C LEU A 71 8.35 -1.04 -3.27
N GLY A 72 7.28 -1.01 -2.52
CA GLY A 72 6.81 0.12 -1.73
C GLY A 72 6.50 -0.28 -0.29
N ILE A 73 6.43 0.72 0.57
CA ILE A 73 5.96 0.61 1.96
C ILE A 73 4.91 1.68 2.22
N SER A 74 3.96 1.41 3.10
CA SER A 74 3.02 2.43 3.56
C SER A 74 2.55 2.22 5.00
N PHE A 75 2.16 3.32 5.63
CA PHE A 75 1.49 3.35 6.91
C PHE A 75 0.07 3.87 6.68
N GLN A 76 -0.92 3.11 7.11
CA GLN A 76 -2.33 3.44 6.93
C GLN A 76 -3.01 3.52 8.29
N GLY A 77 -3.71 4.62 8.53
CA GLY A 77 -4.62 4.80 9.65
C GLY A 77 -6.05 4.83 9.15
N LEU A 78 -6.90 3.94 9.66
CA LEU A 78 -8.31 3.85 9.32
C LEU A 78 -9.14 3.97 10.59
N THR A 79 -10.27 4.64 10.48
CA THR A 79 -11.28 4.68 11.55
C THR A 79 -12.65 4.27 11.00
N ALA A 80 -13.36 3.43 11.75
CA ALA A 80 -14.73 3.11 11.44
C ALA A 80 -15.62 4.27 11.92
N VAL A 81 -16.40 4.82 10.98
CA VAL A 81 -17.35 5.89 11.24
C VAL A 81 -18.70 5.26 11.54
N ASN A 82 -19.30 5.63 12.68
CA ASN A 82 -20.61 5.16 13.02
C ASN A 82 -21.68 5.92 12.26
N THR A 83 -22.41 5.20 11.44
CA THR A 83 -23.56 5.72 10.71
C THR A 83 -24.90 5.38 11.38
N CYS A 84 -24.90 4.60 12.46
CA CYS A 84 -26.10 4.09 13.13
C CYS A 84 -25.91 4.04 14.64
N MET A 85 -26.74 4.76 15.39
CA MET A 85 -27.12 4.57 16.79
C MET A 85 -26.06 4.37 17.88
N SER A 86 -24.76 4.44 17.65
CA SER A 86 -23.80 4.45 18.75
C SER A 86 -23.57 5.87 19.27
N ARG A 87 -23.11 5.96 20.51
CA ARG A 87 -22.89 7.24 21.19
C ARG A 87 -21.57 7.91 20.81
N THR A 88 -20.75 7.27 19.99
CA THR A 88 -19.44 7.78 19.53
C THR A 88 -19.42 7.89 18.02
N ALA A 89 -18.78 8.97 17.50
CA ALA A 89 -18.58 9.17 16.07
C ALA A 89 -17.64 8.12 15.47
N PHE A 90 -16.70 7.60 16.26
CA PHE A 90 -15.72 6.61 15.85
C PHE A 90 -15.80 5.38 16.75
N ASP A 91 -15.99 4.22 16.17
CA ASP A 91 -16.14 2.95 16.89
C ASP A 91 -14.85 2.14 16.98
N ALA A 92 -13.99 2.28 16.01
CA ALA A 92 -12.75 1.54 15.92
C ALA A 92 -11.66 2.36 15.23
N LEU A 93 -10.42 2.08 15.61
CA LEU A 93 -9.20 2.61 14.96
C LEU A 93 -8.33 1.44 14.54
N SER A 94 -7.73 1.55 13.36
CA SER A 94 -6.74 0.59 12.86
C SER A 94 -5.52 1.33 12.32
N LEU A 95 -4.34 0.92 12.77
CA LEU A 95 -3.05 1.40 12.27
C LEU A 95 -2.30 0.23 11.66
N THR A 96 -1.94 0.31 10.39
CA THR A 96 -1.34 -0.80 9.64
C THR A 96 -0.09 -0.35 8.91
N ALA A 97 0.99 -1.12 9.04
CA ALA A 97 2.19 -1.02 8.21
C ALA A 97 2.09 -2.05 7.09
N ASN A 98 2.19 -1.61 5.84
CA ASN A 98 2.02 -2.44 4.65
C ASN A 98 3.32 -2.47 3.83
N GLY A 99 3.66 -3.66 3.33
CA GLY A 99 4.55 -3.84 2.19
C GLY A 99 3.72 -3.95 0.91
N LYS A 100 4.21 -3.36 -0.17
CA LYS A 100 3.57 -3.32 -1.48
C LYS A 100 4.50 -3.84 -2.55
N ILE A 101 3.98 -4.62 -3.47
CA ILE A 101 4.71 -5.14 -4.64
C ILE A 101 3.93 -4.75 -5.89
N ASN A 102 4.52 -3.90 -6.72
CA ASN A 102 3.95 -3.54 -8.02
C ASN A 102 4.10 -4.71 -9.00
N LEU A 103 2.99 -5.38 -9.28
CA LEU A 103 2.95 -6.59 -10.11
C LEU A 103 3.24 -6.27 -11.58
N ASN A 104 2.82 -5.11 -12.07
CA ASN A 104 3.10 -4.69 -13.43
C ASN A 104 4.63 -4.54 -13.64
N ASN A 105 5.31 -3.89 -12.70
CA ASN A 105 6.75 -3.69 -12.80
C ASN A 105 7.54 -4.96 -12.50
N LEU A 106 6.99 -5.85 -11.68
CA LEU A 106 7.58 -7.16 -11.42
C LEU A 106 7.60 -8.05 -12.66
N PHE A 107 6.46 -8.15 -13.37
CA PHE A 107 6.30 -9.09 -14.49
C PHE A 107 6.73 -8.50 -15.84
N TRP A 108 6.49 -7.20 -16.07
CA TRP A 108 6.77 -6.55 -17.37
C TRP A 108 7.92 -5.54 -17.32
N GLY A 109 8.61 -5.44 -16.19
CA GLY A 109 9.70 -4.50 -15.97
C GLY A 109 9.21 -3.05 -15.87
N TYR A 110 10.08 -2.18 -15.38
CA TYR A 110 9.82 -0.74 -15.25
C TYR A 110 10.36 0.02 -16.48
N ASN A 111 9.56 0.92 -17.05
CA ASN A 111 9.89 1.66 -18.28
C ASN A 111 10.33 3.11 -18.00
N GLY A 112 10.58 3.49 -16.74
CA GLY A 112 11.03 4.84 -16.37
C GLY A 112 9.90 5.80 -16.01
N ALA A 113 8.63 5.36 -16.10
CA ALA A 113 7.46 6.09 -15.63
C ALA A 113 6.35 5.12 -15.21
N PRO A 114 5.49 5.48 -14.26
CA PRO A 114 4.31 4.70 -13.90
C PRO A 114 3.34 4.57 -15.07
N ARG A 115 2.76 3.39 -15.21
CA ARG A 115 1.73 3.12 -16.21
C ARG A 115 0.42 3.82 -15.81
N LEU A 116 -0.50 3.96 -16.77
CA LEU A 116 -1.84 4.49 -16.50
C LEU A 116 -2.56 3.62 -15.45
N PHE A 117 -2.45 2.31 -15.58
CA PHE A 117 -3.04 1.34 -14.67
C PHE A 117 -1.96 0.42 -14.11
N GLU A 118 -1.92 0.31 -12.78
CA GLU A 118 -0.99 -0.53 -12.06
C GLU A 118 -1.71 -1.31 -10.96
N VAL A 119 -1.29 -2.54 -10.77
CA VAL A 119 -1.78 -3.43 -9.72
C VAL A 119 -0.66 -3.70 -8.73
N GLU A 120 -0.93 -3.49 -7.45
CA GLU A 120 0.00 -3.80 -6.37
C GLU A 120 -0.59 -4.90 -5.50
N ALA A 121 0.19 -5.92 -5.18
CA ALA A 121 -0.09 -6.82 -4.08
C ALA A 121 0.30 -6.13 -2.77
N VAL A 122 -0.57 -6.25 -1.76
CA VAL A 122 -0.40 -5.59 -0.45
C VAL A 122 -0.47 -6.62 0.65
N ALA A 123 0.52 -6.62 1.54
CA ALA A 123 0.52 -7.40 2.76
C ALA A 123 0.99 -6.53 3.93
N GLY A 124 0.32 -6.63 5.08
CA GLY A 124 0.62 -5.77 6.22
C GLY A 124 0.32 -6.41 7.55
N ILE A 125 0.89 -5.80 8.57
CA ILE A 125 0.59 -6.06 9.97
C ILE A 125 0.12 -4.77 10.61
N GLY A 126 -0.78 -4.86 11.57
CA GLY A 126 -1.37 -3.69 12.19
C GLY A 126 -1.82 -3.93 13.61
N TRP A 127 -2.23 -2.85 14.21
CA TRP A 127 -2.88 -2.78 15.49
C TRP A 127 -4.29 -2.21 15.30
N GLY A 128 -5.28 -2.88 15.85
CA GLY A 128 -6.66 -2.42 15.89
C GLY A 128 -7.11 -2.18 17.31
N HIS A 129 -7.99 -1.21 17.50
CA HIS A 129 -8.61 -0.88 18.77
C HIS A 129 -10.09 -0.62 18.56
N ASP A 130 -10.93 -1.40 19.26
CA ASP A 130 -12.37 -1.20 19.31
C ASP A 130 -12.69 -0.43 20.60
N PHE A 131 -13.36 0.71 20.47
CA PHE A 131 -13.73 1.54 21.60
C PHE A 131 -14.95 0.97 22.34
N MET A 132 -15.07 1.29 23.63
CA MET A 132 -16.05 0.77 24.60
C MET A 132 -17.52 0.78 24.13
N ASN A 133 -17.85 1.67 23.19
CA ASN A 133 -19.22 1.81 22.67
C ASN A 133 -19.48 1.05 21.36
N SER A 134 -18.52 0.20 20.91
CA SER A 134 -18.65 -0.58 19.68
C SER A 134 -19.58 -1.80 19.78
N GLY A 135 -20.27 -1.97 20.92
CA GLY A 135 -21.18 -3.08 21.19
C GLY A 135 -20.58 -4.23 22.00
N TYR A 136 -19.27 -4.20 22.29
CA TYR A 136 -18.60 -5.23 23.10
C TYR A 136 -18.53 -4.90 24.61
N GLY A 137 -18.90 -3.69 25.00
CA GLY A 137 -18.98 -3.28 26.41
C GLY A 137 -17.64 -2.95 27.08
N TRP A 138 -16.50 -3.16 26.41
CA TRP A 138 -15.16 -2.82 26.89
C TRP A 138 -14.22 -2.50 25.71
N ASP A 139 -13.20 -1.72 26.01
CA ASP A 139 -12.11 -1.44 25.06
C ASP A 139 -11.33 -2.73 24.77
N ASN A 140 -11.07 -2.98 23.50
CA ASN A 140 -10.32 -4.16 23.08
C ASN A 140 -9.27 -3.80 22.02
N SER A 141 -8.01 -4.15 22.32
CA SER A 141 -6.89 -3.99 21.39
C SER A 141 -6.47 -5.35 20.83
N TYR A 142 -6.15 -5.39 19.55
CA TYR A 142 -5.75 -6.62 18.88
C TYR A 142 -4.74 -6.35 17.77
N VAL A 143 -3.95 -7.37 17.45
CA VAL A 143 -3.05 -7.35 16.28
C VAL A 143 -3.83 -7.82 15.07
N THR A 144 -3.51 -7.24 13.91
CA THR A 144 -4.11 -7.60 12.62
C THR A 144 -3.07 -8.02 11.61
N SER A 145 -3.46 -8.89 10.69
CA SER A 145 -2.74 -9.16 9.44
C SER A 145 -3.65 -8.82 8.28
N ARG A 146 -3.14 -8.07 7.30
CA ARG A 146 -3.87 -7.59 6.14
C ARG A 146 -3.26 -8.16 4.88
N PHE A 147 -4.09 -8.66 3.96
CA PHE A 147 -3.71 -9.13 2.64
C PHE A 147 -4.69 -8.59 1.61
N GLY A 148 -4.19 -8.00 0.55
CA GLY A 148 -5.06 -7.40 -0.44
C GLY A 148 -4.33 -7.00 -1.72
N ALA A 149 -5.02 -6.24 -2.54
CA ALA A 149 -4.49 -5.62 -3.74
C ALA A 149 -4.82 -4.13 -3.75
N SER A 150 -4.05 -3.36 -4.50
CA SER A 150 -4.36 -1.98 -4.84
C SER A 150 -4.37 -1.84 -6.35
N PHE A 151 -5.50 -1.39 -6.90
CA PHE A 151 -5.67 -1.08 -8.30
C PHE A 151 -5.55 0.43 -8.45
N ASN A 152 -4.45 0.89 -9.05
CA ASN A 152 -4.07 2.29 -9.12
C ASN A 152 -4.24 2.81 -10.55
N PHE A 153 -5.00 3.90 -10.71
CA PHE A 153 -5.13 4.65 -11.94
C PHE A 153 -4.35 5.96 -11.83
N ASN A 154 -3.18 6.03 -12.46
CA ASN A 154 -2.26 7.15 -12.39
C ASN A 154 -2.62 8.22 -13.43
N LEU A 155 -3.07 9.38 -12.96
CA LEU A 155 -3.66 10.43 -13.77
C LEU A 155 -2.63 11.47 -14.23
N GLY A 156 -2.85 12.00 -15.42
CA GLY A 156 -2.03 13.06 -16.01
C GLY A 156 -0.64 12.59 -16.43
N GLU A 157 0.10 13.48 -17.10
CA GLU A 157 1.46 13.19 -17.57
C GLU A 157 2.48 13.16 -16.44
N GLU A 158 2.36 14.03 -15.45
CA GLU A 158 3.23 14.08 -14.28
C GLU A 158 2.97 13.00 -13.24
N LYS A 159 1.87 12.22 -13.39
CA LYS A 159 1.47 11.19 -12.43
C LYS A 159 1.36 11.70 -10.99
N ALA A 160 0.90 12.96 -10.84
CA ALA A 160 0.77 13.62 -9.56
C ALA A 160 -0.35 13.01 -8.71
N TRP A 161 -1.42 12.58 -9.35
CA TRP A 161 -2.60 12.04 -8.71
C TRP A 161 -2.89 10.62 -9.18
N SER A 162 -3.34 9.80 -8.26
CA SER A 162 -3.83 8.44 -8.56
C SER A 162 -5.18 8.22 -7.86
N VAL A 163 -6.11 7.64 -8.59
CA VAL A 163 -7.34 7.07 -8.01
C VAL A 163 -7.10 5.60 -7.78
N ASN A 164 -7.48 5.10 -6.62
CA ASN A 164 -7.22 3.71 -6.27
C ASN A 164 -8.45 3.01 -5.68
N PHE A 165 -8.50 1.69 -5.93
CA PHE A 165 -9.44 0.76 -5.31
C PHE A 165 -8.64 -0.33 -4.61
N LYS A 166 -8.91 -0.55 -3.31
CA LYS A 166 -8.08 -1.37 -2.42
C LYS A 166 -8.93 -2.42 -1.69
N PRO A 167 -9.28 -3.53 -2.34
CA PRO A 167 -9.86 -4.68 -1.65
C PRO A 167 -8.82 -5.39 -0.79
N ALA A 168 -9.20 -5.78 0.42
CA ALA A 168 -8.34 -6.53 1.32
C ALA A 168 -9.14 -7.45 2.25
N VAL A 169 -8.48 -8.46 2.76
CA VAL A 169 -8.95 -9.30 3.87
C VAL A 169 -8.06 -9.00 5.08
N VAL A 170 -8.70 -8.67 6.18
CA VAL A 170 -8.04 -8.34 7.45
C VAL A 170 -8.37 -9.44 8.45
N TYR A 171 -7.34 -10.06 9.02
CA TYR A 171 -7.45 -11.08 10.04
C TYR A 171 -7.12 -10.51 11.42
N ARG A 172 -7.97 -10.77 12.41
CA ARG A 172 -7.64 -10.53 13.81
C ARG A 172 -6.76 -11.67 14.34
N MET A 173 -5.64 -11.31 14.95
CA MET A 173 -4.60 -12.23 15.44
C MET A 173 -4.59 -12.24 16.97
N ASP A 174 -5.76 -12.29 17.61
CA ASP A 174 -5.92 -12.26 19.06
C ASP A 174 -6.35 -13.63 19.65
N GLY A 175 -6.08 -13.82 20.94
CA GLY A 175 -6.51 -14.98 21.72
C GLY A 175 -5.73 -16.26 21.43
N LYS A 176 -6.34 -17.41 21.75
CA LYS A 176 -5.73 -18.76 21.62
C LYS A 176 -5.31 -19.11 20.18
N PHE A 177 -5.79 -18.37 19.19
CA PHE A 177 -5.54 -18.59 17.76
C PHE A 177 -4.65 -17.51 17.13
N ALA A 178 -3.90 -16.75 17.94
CA ALA A 178 -3.02 -15.66 17.48
C ALA A 178 -2.05 -16.04 16.35
N GLN A 179 -1.79 -17.32 16.15
CA GLN A 179 -0.89 -17.82 15.10
C GLN A 179 -1.61 -18.42 13.88
N GLN A 180 -2.94 -18.31 13.81
CA GLN A 180 -3.74 -18.92 12.75
C GLN A 180 -4.57 -17.84 12.02
N LEU A 181 -4.52 -17.86 10.69
CA LEU A 181 -5.43 -17.08 9.85
C LEU A 181 -6.81 -17.75 9.88
N ASN A 182 -7.69 -17.26 10.75
CA ASN A 182 -9.04 -17.80 10.94
C ASN A 182 -10.05 -16.93 10.19
N VAL A 183 -10.70 -17.51 9.19
CA VAL A 183 -11.73 -16.82 8.37
C VAL A 183 -12.89 -16.32 9.23
N ASN A 184 -13.25 -17.01 10.30
CA ASN A 184 -14.31 -16.57 11.21
C ASN A 184 -13.93 -15.32 12.03
N LYS A 185 -12.65 -14.95 12.05
CA LYS A 185 -12.13 -13.73 12.67
C LYS A 185 -11.53 -12.78 11.63
N SER A 186 -12.02 -12.83 10.41
CA SER A 186 -11.60 -11.94 9.33
C SER A 186 -12.72 -11.00 8.92
N ALA A 187 -12.32 -9.91 8.28
CA ALA A 187 -13.18 -8.93 7.69
C ALA A 187 -12.73 -8.64 6.25
N ILE A 188 -13.69 -8.38 5.38
CA ILE A 188 -13.44 -7.85 4.05
C ILE A 188 -13.44 -6.33 4.15
N GLU A 189 -12.39 -5.72 3.65
CA GLU A 189 -12.21 -4.28 3.56
C GLU A 189 -12.24 -3.87 2.08
N LEU A 190 -13.11 -2.94 1.74
CA LEU A 190 -13.23 -2.38 0.40
C LEU A 190 -13.06 -0.87 0.49
N LEU A 191 -11.91 -0.37 0.06
CA LEU A 191 -11.60 1.05 0.07
C LEU A 191 -11.45 1.59 -1.34
N ALA A 192 -11.88 2.81 -1.54
CA ALA A 192 -11.51 3.65 -2.67
C ALA A 192 -10.80 4.90 -2.14
N GLY A 193 -9.89 5.45 -2.92
CA GLY A 193 -9.14 6.60 -2.45
C GLY A 193 -8.49 7.40 -3.56
N VAL A 194 -7.94 8.53 -3.14
CA VAL A 194 -7.14 9.42 -3.99
C VAL A 194 -5.78 9.59 -3.32
N THR A 195 -4.74 9.47 -4.11
CA THR A 195 -3.35 9.57 -3.66
C THR A 195 -2.64 10.69 -4.40
N TYR A 196 -1.90 11.50 -3.66
CA TYR A 196 -1.03 12.55 -4.20
C TYR A 196 0.44 12.14 -4.02
N HIS A 197 1.20 12.17 -5.11
CA HIS A 197 2.61 11.85 -5.15
C HIS A 197 3.44 13.12 -5.08
N PHE A 198 4.36 13.22 -4.12
CA PHE A 198 5.24 14.37 -3.97
C PHE A 198 6.33 14.39 -5.03
N LYS A 199 6.79 15.57 -5.38
CA LYS A 199 7.87 15.78 -6.33
C LYS A 199 9.22 15.41 -5.69
N GLY A 200 10.01 14.60 -6.39
CA GLY A 200 11.32 14.16 -5.94
C GLY A 200 12.47 15.05 -6.38
N SER A 201 13.69 14.67 -5.99
CA SER A 201 14.94 15.39 -6.30
C SER A 201 15.29 15.38 -7.80
N ASN A 202 14.77 14.42 -8.58
CA ASN A 202 14.89 14.37 -10.03
C ASN A 202 13.88 15.28 -10.77
N GLY A 203 13.12 16.08 -10.02
CA GLY A 203 12.07 16.94 -10.59
C GLY A 203 10.81 16.20 -11.04
N LYS A 204 10.75 14.87 -10.92
CA LYS A 204 9.59 14.02 -11.21
C LYS A 204 8.94 13.52 -9.94
N ARG A 205 7.78 12.87 -10.06
CA ARG A 205 7.02 12.27 -8.95
C ARG A 205 7.18 10.76 -8.88
N TYR A 206 8.14 10.25 -9.63
CA TYR A 206 8.47 8.85 -9.79
C TYR A 206 9.95 8.69 -10.12
N MET A 207 10.48 7.51 -9.96
CA MET A 207 11.84 7.17 -10.35
C MET A 207 11.97 7.20 -11.86
N THR A 208 13.08 7.74 -12.36
CA THR A 208 13.41 7.70 -13.79
C THR A 208 14.59 6.77 -14.02
N ILE A 209 14.69 6.20 -15.21
CA ILE A 209 15.86 5.39 -15.60
C ILE A 209 16.97 6.37 -15.95
N GLN A 210 18.12 6.21 -15.33
CA GLN A 210 19.31 6.98 -15.65
C GLN A 210 19.74 6.68 -17.09
N ARG A 211 19.91 7.71 -17.91
CA ARG A 211 20.46 7.54 -19.25
C ARG A 211 21.93 7.19 -19.15
N PRO A 212 22.41 6.22 -19.94
CA PRO A 212 23.85 5.99 -20.06
C PRO A 212 24.53 7.31 -20.47
N TYR A 213 25.71 7.52 -19.91
CA TYR A 213 26.56 8.65 -20.27
C TYR A 213 26.88 8.58 -21.79
N ASP A 214 26.46 9.56 -22.54
CA ASP A 214 26.81 9.71 -23.95
C ASP A 214 28.04 10.61 -24.06
N ALA A 215 29.20 9.97 -24.32
CA ALA A 215 30.48 10.68 -24.49
C ALA A 215 30.46 11.68 -25.64
N ALA A 216 29.62 11.44 -26.68
CA ALA A 216 29.49 12.35 -27.83
C ALA A 216 28.70 13.63 -27.43
N GLU A 217 27.68 13.50 -26.59
CA GLU A 217 26.90 14.66 -26.10
C GLU A 217 27.76 15.59 -25.22
N VAL A 218 28.63 15.01 -24.40
CA VAL A 218 29.57 15.79 -23.57
C VAL A 218 30.66 16.43 -24.40
N ALA A 219 31.18 15.76 -25.41
CA ALA A 219 32.15 16.37 -26.34
C ALA A 219 31.53 17.60 -27.08
N MET A 220 30.26 17.45 -27.53
CA MET A 220 29.52 18.58 -28.14
C MET A 220 29.26 19.75 -27.19
N LEU A 221 28.99 19.43 -25.91
CA LEU A 221 28.78 20.48 -24.90
C LEU A 221 30.08 21.19 -24.54
N ASN A 222 31.21 20.46 -24.44
CA ASN A 222 32.53 21.05 -24.23
C ASN A 222 32.97 21.93 -25.41
N ASP A 223 32.69 21.52 -26.66
CA ASP A 223 32.98 22.36 -27.86
C ASP A 223 32.13 23.63 -27.90
N LYS A 224 30.98 23.66 -27.28
CA LYS A 224 30.15 24.87 -27.19
C LYS A 224 30.55 25.84 -26.09
N VAL A 225 31.32 25.36 -25.10
CA VAL A 225 31.79 26.15 -23.95
C VAL A 225 33.17 26.74 -24.17
N ASN A 226 33.97 26.16 -25.08
CA ASN A 226 35.26 26.69 -25.54
C ASN A 226 35.09 27.54 -26.81
#